data_fd2d7326da677ff6687012350704bee8
#
_entry.id   fd2d7326da677ff6687012350704bee8
#
_cell.length_a   1.000
_cell.length_b   1.000
_cell.length_c   1.000
_cell.angle_alpha   90.00
_cell.angle_beta   90.00
_cell.angle_gamma   90.00
#
_symmetry.space_group_name_H-M   'P 1'
#
loop_
_entity.id
_entity.type
_entity.pdbx_description
1 polymer ?
#
loop_
_entity_poly.entity_id
_entity_poly.type
_entity_poly.pdbx_seq_one_letter_code
_entity_poly.pdbx_strand_id
1 'polypeptide(L)'
;AWLEEGFSISPFSLPLKKQVFIPNKDYFEGLFGVFADSLPDAWGRLLLRRLLLAHKQQPDDWTVLDRLAVVGRSGMGALTYRPQRELSVEEKNDNLDELAEACQKILNTEYSDKLDELYRLGGTSGGACPKIMTQIQGEDWLIKFPAHIDGKDAGKMEYDYACCAKQCGIVMSESRLFPSRRCKGYFGTRRFDREIENGMVKRVHMLTAAALLELDFEQPSLDYHQLMK
;
A
#
# COMPACT_ATOMS: atom_id res chain seq x y z
N ALA A 1 14.30 18.35 11.43
CA ALA A 1 12.87 18.63 11.65
C ALA A 1 12.30 17.77 12.78
N TRP A 2 12.33 16.42 12.71
CA TRP A 2 11.80 15.59 13.81
C TRP A 2 12.57 15.65 15.13
N LEU A 3 13.80 16.18 15.16
CA LEU A 3 14.51 16.46 16.41
C LEU A 3 13.76 17.47 17.28
N GLU A 4 13.14 18.46 16.67
CA GLU A 4 12.35 19.49 17.34
C GLU A 4 10.99 18.95 17.80
N GLU A 5 10.41 18.03 17.02
CA GLU A 5 9.16 17.35 17.34
C GLU A 5 9.30 16.28 18.44
N GLY A 6 10.52 15.87 18.77
CA GLY A 6 10.81 14.93 19.84
C GLY A 6 10.47 13.47 19.56
N PHE A 7 10.19 13.09 18.29
CA PHE A 7 9.98 11.69 17.91
C PHE A 7 10.76 11.30 16.65
N SER A 8 11.13 10.03 16.54
CA SER A 8 11.77 9.48 15.34
C SER A 8 10.77 8.77 14.46
N ILE A 9 10.86 9.00 13.14
CA ILE A 9 10.07 8.27 12.13
C ILE A 9 10.57 6.84 11.90
N SER A 10 11.80 6.52 12.32
CA SER A 10 12.38 5.18 12.32
C SER A 10 13.45 5.11 13.44
N PRO A 11 13.10 4.64 14.65
CA PRO A 11 13.95 4.79 15.82
C PRO A 11 15.28 4.04 15.73
N PHE A 12 15.37 2.98 14.96
CA PHE A 12 16.60 2.20 14.82
C PHE A 12 17.55 2.79 13.78
N SER A 13 17.05 3.17 12.61
CA SER A 13 17.88 3.71 11.53
C SER A 13 18.07 5.23 11.60
N LEU A 14 17.09 5.96 12.14
CA LEU A 14 17.08 7.43 12.28
C LEU A 14 16.83 7.88 13.73
N PRO A 15 17.67 7.48 14.70
CA PRO A 15 17.48 7.88 16.10
C PRO A 15 17.60 9.40 16.26
N LEU A 16 17.04 9.95 17.38
CA LEU A 16 17.06 11.37 17.68
C LEU A 16 18.48 11.83 18.08
N LYS A 17 19.35 11.97 17.08
CA LYS A 17 20.73 12.44 17.23
C LYS A 17 21.04 13.51 16.20
N LYS A 18 21.81 14.53 16.61
CA LYS A 18 22.27 15.60 15.71
C LYS A 18 23.48 15.12 14.89
N GLN A 19 23.21 14.34 13.86
CA GLN A 19 24.23 13.82 12.94
C GLN A 19 23.64 13.62 11.53
N VAL A 20 24.49 13.41 10.54
CA VAL A 20 24.10 12.96 9.20
C VAL A 20 23.98 11.45 9.23
N PHE A 21 22.86 10.94 8.75
CA PHE A 21 22.61 9.52 8.57
C PHE A 21 22.73 9.17 7.08
N ILE A 22 23.42 8.09 6.79
CA ILE A 22 23.62 7.60 5.40
C ILE A 22 23.07 6.19 5.33
N PRO A 23 22.12 5.91 4.42
CA PRO A 23 21.62 4.55 4.21
C PRO A 23 22.74 3.65 3.65
N ASN A 24 22.75 2.38 4.04
CA ASN A 24 23.80 1.43 3.71
C ASN A 24 23.27 0.11 3.15
N LYS A 25 22.00 0.08 2.71
CA LYS A 25 21.34 -1.10 2.17
C LYS A 25 21.01 -0.92 0.70
N ASP A 26 21.65 -1.71 -0.14
CA ASP A 26 21.48 -1.60 -1.61
C ASP A 26 20.06 -1.98 -2.07
N TYR A 27 19.41 -2.93 -1.38
CA TYR A 27 18.04 -3.34 -1.69
C TYR A 27 16.98 -2.26 -1.42
N PHE A 28 17.31 -1.18 -0.72
CA PHE A 28 16.46 0.00 -0.57
C PHE A 28 16.77 1.11 -1.57
N GLU A 29 17.55 0.84 -2.58
CA GLU A 29 17.89 1.78 -3.66
C GLU A 29 18.46 3.11 -3.15
N GLY A 30 19.27 3.05 -2.09
CA GLY A 30 19.88 4.25 -1.47
C GLY A 30 18.94 5.02 -0.54
N LEU A 31 17.81 4.45 -0.13
CA LEU A 31 16.92 4.99 0.89
C LEU A 31 17.11 4.30 2.24
N PHE A 32 16.60 4.90 3.32
CA PHE A 32 16.29 4.19 4.55
C PHE A 32 14.99 3.40 4.39
N GLY A 33 14.86 2.31 5.12
CA GLY A 33 13.69 1.44 5.07
C GLY A 33 12.36 2.20 5.22
N VAL A 34 12.30 3.19 6.10
CA VAL A 34 11.10 4.02 6.31
C VAL A 34 10.63 4.77 5.05
N PHE A 35 11.54 5.16 4.16
CA PHE A 35 11.19 5.79 2.90
C PHE A 35 10.95 4.76 1.79
N ALA A 36 11.74 3.69 1.78
CA ALA A 36 11.56 2.57 0.86
C ALA A 36 10.19 1.89 1.04
N ASP A 37 9.70 1.80 2.28
CA ASP A 37 8.38 1.25 2.64
C ASP A 37 7.20 2.03 2.01
N SER A 38 7.43 3.25 1.57
CA SER A 38 6.43 4.06 0.86
C SER A 38 6.40 3.82 -0.64
N LEU A 39 7.41 3.15 -1.20
CA LEU A 39 7.48 2.91 -2.64
C LEU A 39 6.41 1.89 -3.08
N PRO A 40 5.93 1.99 -4.32
CA PRO A 40 5.11 0.95 -4.91
C PRO A 40 5.78 -0.42 -4.80
N ASP A 41 5.08 -1.39 -4.23
CA ASP A 41 5.49 -2.79 -4.15
C ASP A 41 5.00 -3.59 -5.37
N ALA A 42 5.06 -4.91 -5.36
CA ALA A 42 4.86 -5.76 -6.54
C ALA A 42 3.61 -5.39 -7.38
N TRP A 43 2.43 -5.26 -6.76
CA TRP A 43 1.23 -4.80 -7.45
C TRP A 43 1.36 -3.35 -7.93
N GLY A 44 1.79 -2.45 -7.07
CA GLY A 44 1.97 -1.04 -7.39
C GLY A 44 3.04 -0.81 -8.46
N ARG A 45 4.15 -1.56 -8.43
CA ARG A 45 5.19 -1.52 -9.49
C ARG A 45 4.64 -1.96 -10.84
N LEU A 46 3.81 -3.02 -10.85
CA LEU A 46 3.15 -3.47 -12.08
C LEU A 46 2.27 -2.37 -12.66
N LEU A 47 1.42 -1.76 -11.84
CA LEU A 47 0.53 -0.67 -12.27
C LEU A 47 1.33 0.54 -12.77
N LEU A 48 2.34 0.99 -12.02
CA LEU A 48 3.19 2.12 -12.40
C LEU A 48 3.90 1.86 -13.73
N ARG A 49 4.53 0.69 -13.89
CA ARG A 49 5.20 0.32 -15.13
C ARG A 49 4.26 0.37 -16.34
N ARG A 50 3.06 -0.20 -16.19
CA ARG A 50 2.04 -0.17 -17.24
C ARG A 50 1.58 1.24 -17.58
N LEU A 51 1.35 2.06 -16.57
CA LEU A 51 0.94 3.44 -16.70
C LEU A 51 1.99 4.27 -17.47
N LEU A 52 3.27 4.15 -17.08
CA LEU A 52 4.36 4.84 -17.75
C LEU A 52 4.46 4.44 -19.23
N LEU A 53 4.38 3.15 -19.54
CA LEU A 53 4.40 2.66 -20.92
C LEU A 53 3.19 3.17 -21.72
N ALA A 54 2.00 3.21 -21.14
CA ALA A 54 0.81 3.77 -21.77
C ALA A 54 0.96 5.28 -22.09
N HIS A 55 1.68 6.01 -21.22
CA HIS A 55 2.02 7.42 -21.41
C HIS A 55 3.33 7.63 -22.23
N LYS A 56 3.83 6.59 -22.90
CA LYS A 56 5.06 6.62 -23.72
C LYS A 56 6.31 7.07 -22.96
N GLN A 57 6.36 6.79 -21.66
CA GLN A 57 7.52 7.03 -20.81
C GLN A 57 8.24 5.70 -20.57
N GLN A 58 9.58 5.75 -20.45
CA GLN A 58 10.39 4.58 -20.15
C GLN A 58 10.46 4.40 -18.61
N PRO A 59 10.01 3.27 -18.08
CA PRO A 59 10.05 3.03 -16.62
C PRO A 59 11.48 3.05 -16.05
N ASP A 60 12.46 2.65 -16.83
CA ASP A 60 13.86 2.56 -16.41
C ASP A 60 14.56 3.93 -16.30
N ASP A 61 13.98 4.99 -16.88
CA ASP A 61 14.46 6.37 -16.73
C ASP A 61 14.02 6.99 -15.39
N TRP A 62 13.16 6.31 -14.64
CA TRP A 62 12.59 6.83 -13.41
C TRP A 62 13.46 6.50 -12.20
N THR A 63 13.90 7.54 -11.52
CA THR A 63 14.65 7.41 -10.28
C THR A 63 13.73 7.01 -9.11
N VAL A 64 14.33 6.57 -8.01
CA VAL A 64 13.60 6.31 -6.78
C VAL A 64 12.88 7.56 -6.26
N LEU A 65 13.45 8.75 -6.47
CA LEU A 65 12.84 10.02 -6.05
C LEU A 65 11.63 10.38 -6.90
N ASP A 66 11.65 10.10 -8.22
CA ASP A 66 10.48 10.26 -9.08
C ASP A 66 9.32 9.37 -8.62
N ARG A 67 9.62 8.14 -8.22
CA ARG A 67 8.61 7.21 -7.67
C ARG A 67 8.04 7.70 -6.35
N LEU A 68 8.86 8.24 -5.44
CA LEU A 68 8.37 8.88 -4.21
C LEU A 68 7.53 10.13 -4.49
N ALA A 69 7.91 10.94 -5.49
CA ALA A 69 7.12 12.11 -5.88
C ALA A 69 5.71 11.75 -6.38
N VAL A 70 5.58 10.60 -7.05
CA VAL A 70 4.27 10.09 -7.50
C VAL A 70 3.45 9.50 -6.35
N VAL A 71 4.08 8.84 -5.38
CA VAL A 71 3.41 8.46 -4.14
C VAL A 71 2.78 9.68 -3.47
N GLY A 72 3.53 10.79 -3.39
CA GLY A 72 3.01 12.07 -2.93
C GLY A 72 2.23 11.96 -1.62
N ARG A 73 0.90 12.15 -1.69
CA ARG A 73 -0.04 12.06 -0.57
C ARG A 73 -0.87 10.77 -0.54
N SER A 74 -0.79 9.92 -1.56
CA SER A 74 -1.64 8.73 -1.69
C SER A 74 -1.16 7.54 -0.86
N GLY A 75 0.08 7.54 -0.39
CA GLY A 75 0.70 6.43 0.33
C GLY A 75 -0.01 6.05 1.64
N MET A 76 0.32 4.86 2.13
CA MET A 76 -0.06 4.42 3.45
C MET A 76 0.73 5.18 4.53
N GLY A 77 0.19 5.19 5.75
CA GLY A 77 0.82 5.89 6.87
C GLY A 77 0.75 7.41 6.77
N ALA A 78 1.63 8.10 7.49
CA ALA A 78 1.62 9.56 7.63
C ALA A 78 2.60 10.27 6.70
N LEU A 79 3.57 9.57 6.13
CA LEU A 79 4.56 10.20 5.26
C LEU A 79 3.92 10.74 3.98
N THR A 80 4.36 11.93 3.57
CA THR A 80 3.97 12.56 2.31
C THR A 80 5.21 13.14 1.64
N TYR A 81 5.24 13.09 0.31
CA TYR A 81 6.39 13.51 -0.49
C TYR A 81 6.05 14.74 -1.33
N ARG A 82 6.97 15.71 -1.37
CA ARG A 82 6.83 16.94 -2.15
C ARG A 82 8.15 17.27 -2.87
N PRO A 83 8.09 17.77 -4.12
CA PRO A 83 6.87 18.06 -4.89
C PRO A 83 6.13 16.79 -5.27
N GLN A 84 4.79 16.82 -5.28
CA GLN A 84 3.98 15.71 -5.77
C GLN A 84 3.90 15.75 -7.29
N ARG A 85 4.02 14.59 -7.92
CA ARG A 85 3.84 14.41 -9.36
C ARG A 85 2.56 13.61 -9.61
N GLU A 86 1.58 14.21 -10.27
CA GLU A 86 0.33 13.54 -10.63
C GLU A 86 0.47 12.86 -11.99
N LEU A 87 0.07 11.60 -12.08
CA LEU A 87 0.11 10.80 -13.31
C LEU A 87 -1.27 10.51 -13.88
N SER A 88 -2.34 10.71 -13.12
CA SER A 88 -3.69 10.31 -13.51
C SER A 88 -4.71 11.39 -13.23
N VAL A 89 -5.78 11.41 -14.04
CA VAL A 89 -6.94 12.30 -13.88
C VAL A 89 -7.95 11.66 -12.92
N GLU A 90 -8.67 12.48 -12.16
CA GLU A 90 -9.71 11.98 -11.25
C GLU A 90 -10.93 11.48 -12.04
N GLU A 91 -11.10 10.16 -12.10
CA GLU A 91 -12.37 9.51 -12.38
C GLU A 91 -12.78 8.74 -11.12
N LYS A 92 -14.04 8.85 -10.70
CA LYS A 92 -14.59 8.06 -9.61
C LYS A 92 -15.43 6.94 -10.18
N ASN A 93 -15.04 5.71 -9.92
CA ASN A 93 -15.85 4.53 -10.15
C ASN A 93 -15.98 3.74 -8.83
N ASP A 94 -17.20 3.59 -8.35
CA ASP A 94 -17.47 2.87 -7.10
C ASP A 94 -17.86 1.41 -7.36
N ASN A 95 -17.79 0.93 -8.61
CA ASN A 95 -18.15 -0.45 -8.96
C ASN A 95 -16.97 -1.40 -8.75
N LEU A 96 -16.96 -2.11 -7.63
CA LEU A 96 -15.91 -3.05 -7.26
C LEU A 96 -15.75 -4.20 -8.26
N ASP A 97 -16.83 -4.66 -8.89
CA ASP A 97 -16.77 -5.74 -9.89
C ASP A 97 -16.05 -5.29 -11.17
N GLU A 98 -16.23 -4.04 -11.59
CA GLU A 98 -15.52 -3.47 -12.74
C GLU A 98 -14.03 -3.28 -12.44
N LEU A 99 -13.70 -2.79 -11.24
CA LEU A 99 -12.31 -2.65 -10.79
C LEU A 99 -11.62 -4.00 -10.66
N ALA A 100 -12.31 -5.02 -10.14
CA ALA A 100 -11.79 -6.38 -10.07
C ALA A 100 -11.52 -6.96 -11.47
N GLU A 101 -12.42 -6.73 -12.44
CA GLU A 101 -12.21 -7.13 -13.84
C GLU A 101 -11.01 -6.44 -14.47
N ALA A 102 -10.87 -5.14 -14.25
CA ALA A 102 -9.72 -4.37 -14.71
C ALA A 102 -8.40 -4.91 -14.12
N CYS A 103 -8.39 -5.28 -12.84
CA CYS A 103 -7.24 -5.95 -12.21
C CYS A 103 -6.88 -7.26 -12.92
N GLN A 104 -7.89 -8.09 -13.25
CA GLN A 104 -7.65 -9.35 -13.95
C GLN A 104 -7.06 -9.12 -15.35
N LYS A 105 -7.58 -8.15 -16.11
CA LYS A 105 -7.02 -7.77 -17.42
C LYS A 105 -5.55 -7.37 -17.30
N ILE A 106 -5.20 -6.56 -16.31
CA ILE A 106 -3.81 -6.14 -16.08
C ILE A 106 -2.92 -7.34 -15.72
N LEU A 107 -3.37 -8.24 -14.85
CA LEU A 107 -2.61 -9.45 -14.51
C LEU A 107 -2.40 -10.36 -15.73
N ASN A 108 -3.39 -10.45 -16.62
CA ASN A 108 -3.29 -11.22 -17.87
C ASN A 108 -2.51 -10.50 -18.98
N THR A 109 -1.92 -9.38 -18.71
CA THR A 109 -1.19 -8.57 -19.71
C THR A 109 -2.11 -7.99 -20.79
N GLU A 110 -3.39 -7.89 -20.52
CA GLU A 110 -4.39 -7.28 -21.39
C GLU A 110 -4.50 -5.78 -21.18
N TYR A 111 -5.05 -5.07 -22.17
CA TYR A 111 -5.33 -3.64 -22.05
C TYR A 111 -6.51 -3.42 -21.08
N SER A 112 -6.41 -2.38 -20.26
CA SER A 112 -7.51 -1.88 -19.44
C SER A 112 -7.57 -0.34 -19.51
N ASP A 113 -8.75 0.16 -19.80
CA ASP A 113 -9.08 1.60 -19.76
C ASP A 113 -9.11 2.17 -18.33
N LYS A 114 -9.13 1.29 -17.33
CA LYS A 114 -9.13 1.62 -15.90
C LYS A 114 -7.73 1.65 -15.25
N LEU A 115 -6.67 1.64 -16.05
CA LEU A 115 -5.30 1.56 -15.52
C LEU A 115 -4.95 2.77 -14.65
N ASP A 116 -5.30 3.97 -15.09
CA ASP A 116 -5.08 5.22 -14.35
C ASP A 116 -5.81 5.21 -13.01
N GLU A 117 -7.07 4.80 -13.01
CA GLU A 117 -7.88 4.69 -11.81
C GLU A 117 -7.32 3.66 -10.83
N LEU A 118 -6.96 2.45 -11.30
CA LEU A 118 -6.36 1.41 -10.48
C LEU A 118 -5.04 1.86 -9.87
N TYR A 119 -4.20 2.59 -10.63
CA TYR A 119 -2.97 3.13 -10.10
C TYR A 119 -3.24 4.16 -9.00
N ARG A 120 -4.16 5.08 -9.21
CA ARG A 120 -4.55 6.08 -8.22
C ARG A 120 -5.07 5.46 -6.92
N LEU A 121 -5.88 4.40 -7.04
CA LEU A 121 -6.51 3.73 -5.88
C LEU A 121 -5.59 2.71 -5.21
N GLY A 122 -4.73 2.02 -5.95
CA GLY A 122 -3.98 0.87 -5.44
C GLY A 122 -2.48 0.88 -5.67
N GLY A 123 -1.98 1.80 -6.50
CA GLY A 123 -0.58 1.82 -6.92
C GLY A 123 0.45 2.07 -5.81
N THR A 124 0.02 2.63 -4.69
CA THR A 124 0.88 2.91 -3.53
C THR A 124 0.64 1.96 -2.35
N SER A 125 -0.15 0.91 -2.55
CA SER A 125 -0.38 -0.12 -1.53
C SER A 125 0.70 -1.20 -1.60
N GLY A 126 1.19 -1.68 -0.46
CA GLY A 126 2.17 -2.77 -0.39
C GLY A 126 1.58 -4.14 -0.75
N GLY A 127 2.45 -5.08 -1.16
CA GLY A 127 2.12 -6.48 -1.43
C GLY A 127 1.74 -6.79 -2.88
N ALA A 128 1.70 -8.08 -3.22
CA ALA A 128 1.56 -8.57 -4.58
C ALA A 128 0.11 -8.72 -5.07
N CYS A 129 -0.85 -8.92 -4.15
CA CYS A 129 -2.24 -9.12 -4.52
C CYS A 129 -2.91 -7.82 -4.96
N PRO A 130 -3.77 -7.85 -6.00
CA PRO A 130 -4.55 -6.69 -6.42
C PRO A 130 -5.40 -6.12 -5.29
N LYS A 131 -5.31 -4.82 -5.09
CA LYS A 131 -6.07 -4.12 -4.05
C LYS A 131 -6.24 -2.66 -4.37
N ILE A 132 -7.22 -2.04 -3.75
CA ILE A 132 -7.48 -0.61 -3.82
C ILE A 132 -7.64 -0.02 -2.42
N MET A 133 -7.35 1.26 -2.30
CA MET A 133 -7.68 2.09 -1.14
C MET A 133 -8.73 3.10 -1.59
N THR A 134 -9.92 3.02 -1.01
CA THR A 134 -11.05 3.85 -1.39
C THR A 134 -11.90 4.23 -0.20
N GLN A 135 -12.74 5.24 -0.35
CA GLN A 135 -13.72 5.62 0.66
C GLN A 135 -15.09 5.01 0.34
N ILE A 136 -15.68 4.36 1.31
CA ILE A 136 -17.06 3.85 1.24
C ILE A 136 -17.82 4.40 2.45
N GLN A 137 -18.89 5.12 2.19
CA GLN A 137 -19.72 5.75 3.23
C GLN A 137 -18.93 6.66 4.20
N GLY A 138 -17.89 7.33 3.67
CA GLY A 138 -17.04 8.23 4.45
C GLY A 138 -15.94 7.56 5.26
N GLU A 139 -15.81 6.26 5.18
CA GLU A 139 -14.75 5.48 5.84
C GLU A 139 -13.69 5.02 4.84
N ASP A 140 -12.43 5.05 5.25
CA ASP A 140 -11.29 4.62 4.43
C ASP A 140 -11.09 3.09 4.52
N TRP A 141 -11.19 2.42 3.37
CA TRP A 141 -11.07 0.97 3.23
C TRP A 141 -9.91 0.58 2.33
N LEU A 142 -9.27 -0.53 2.66
CA LEU A 142 -8.43 -1.30 1.76
C LEU A 142 -9.21 -2.53 1.33
N ILE A 143 -9.47 -2.67 0.03
CA ILE A 143 -10.25 -3.78 -0.54
C ILE A 143 -9.34 -4.61 -1.42
N LYS A 144 -9.35 -5.93 -1.21
CA LYS A 144 -8.54 -6.89 -1.97
C LYS A 144 -9.40 -7.59 -3.02
N PHE A 145 -8.82 -7.77 -4.19
CA PHE A 145 -9.40 -8.53 -5.28
C PHE A 145 -8.65 -9.85 -5.47
N PRO A 146 -9.35 -10.95 -5.84
CA PRO A 146 -8.67 -12.21 -6.13
C PRO A 146 -7.66 -12.05 -7.27
N ALA A 147 -6.48 -12.65 -7.15
CA ALA A 147 -5.57 -12.81 -8.27
C ALA A 147 -6.05 -13.96 -9.18
N HIS A 148 -5.43 -14.12 -10.37
CA HIS A 148 -5.87 -15.13 -11.34
C HIS A 148 -5.82 -16.57 -10.79
N ILE A 149 -4.85 -16.84 -9.92
CA ILE A 149 -4.68 -18.16 -9.29
C ILE A 149 -5.58 -18.36 -8.07
N ASP A 150 -6.22 -17.30 -7.57
CA ASP A 150 -7.08 -17.37 -6.40
C ASP A 150 -8.47 -17.90 -6.80
N GLY A 151 -9.05 -18.74 -5.98
CA GLY A 151 -10.41 -19.19 -6.16
C GLY A 151 -11.44 -18.08 -5.90
N LYS A 152 -12.69 -18.31 -6.33
CA LYS A 152 -13.82 -17.38 -6.09
C LYS A 152 -14.11 -17.15 -4.59
N ASP A 153 -13.50 -17.92 -3.72
CA ASP A 153 -13.70 -17.93 -2.28
C ASP A 153 -12.62 -17.14 -1.52
N ALA A 154 -11.57 -16.68 -2.19
CA ALA A 154 -10.41 -16.05 -1.55
C ALA A 154 -10.79 -14.90 -0.60
N GLY A 155 -11.62 -13.97 -1.05
CA GLY A 155 -12.09 -12.86 -0.22
C GLY A 155 -12.94 -13.32 0.97
N LYS A 156 -13.81 -14.33 0.77
CA LYS A 156 -14.61 -14.92 1.83
C LYS A 156 -13.72 -15.63 2.87
N MET A 157 -12.73 -16.38 2.43
CA MET A 157 -11.79 -17.08 3.32
C MET A 157 -11.01 -16.08 4.16
N GLU A 158 -10.49 -15.00 3.58
CA GLU A 158 -9.77 -13.96 4.33
C GLU A 158 -10.68 -13.29 5.38
N TYR A 159 -11.93 -13.04 5.02
CA TYR A 159 -12.93 -12.52 5.97
C TYR A 159 -13.21 -13.51 7.12
N ASP A 160 -13.33 -14.81 6.84
CA ASP A 160 -13.55 -15.82 7.86
C ASP A 160 -12.35 -15.92 8.83
N TYR A 161 -11.11 -15.84 8.30
CA TYR A 161 -9.91 -15.76 9.13
C TYR A 161 -9.89 -14.51 10.02
N ALA A 162 -10.28 -13.36 9.50
CA ALA A 162 -10.38 -12.14 10.29
C ALA A 162 -11.44 -12.27 11.41
N CYS A 163 -12.57 -12.89 11.14
CA CYS A 163 -13.59 -13.21 12.15
C CYS A 163 -13.06 -14.17 13.21
N CYS A 164 -12.34 -15.23 12.80
CA CYS A 164 -11.73 -16.18 13.71
C CYS A 164 -10.69 -15.50 14.63
N ALA A 165 -9.83 -14.65 14.08
CA ALA A 165 -8.87 -13.89 14.86
C ALA A 165 -9.53 -13.03 15.94
N LYS A 166 -10.62 -12.33 15.59
CA LYS A 166 -11.43 -11.56 16.56
C LYS A 166 -12.00 -12.45 17.67
N GLN A 167 -12.53 -13.63 17.32
CA GLN A 167 -13.07 -14.60 18.29
C GLN A 167 -11.98 -15.13 19.23
N CYS A 168 -10.74 -15.21 18.76
CA CYS A 168 -9.56 -15.56 19.57
C CYS A 168 -9.05 -14.39 20.44
N GLY A 169 -9.73 -13.25 20.46
CA GLY A 169 -9.37 -12.08 21.27
C GLY A 169 -8.27 -11.21 20.64
N ILE A 170 -7.90 -11.44 19.38
CA ILE A 170 -6.92 -10.60 18.67
C ILE A 170 -7.60 -9.29 18.27
N VAL A 171 -6.97 -8.15 18.60
CA VAL A 171 -7.43 -6.83 18.18
C VAL A 171 -7.18 -6.68 16.69
N MET A 172 -8.27 -6.61 15.93
CA MET A 172 -8.26 -6.49 14.47
C MET A 172 -9.00 -5.22 14.04
N SER A 173 -8.53 -4.60 12.96
CA SER A 173 -9.31 -3.58 12.26
C SER A 173 -10.67 -4.14 11.82
N GLU A 174 -11.66 -3.26 11.66
CA GLU A 174 -12.95 -3.68 11.12
C GLU A 174 -12.76 -4.31 9.75
N SER A 175 -13.41 -5.46 9.55
CA SER A 175 -13.39 -6.20 8.29
C SER A 175 -14.79 -6.37 7.77
N ARG A 176 -14.98 -6.27 6.46
CA ARG A 176 -16.25 -6.51 5.76
C ARG A 176 -16.04 -7.40 4.55
N LEU A 177 -17.07 -8.17 4.23
CA LEU A 177 -17.15 -8.87 2.96
C LEU A 177 -18.06 -8.05 2.03
N PHE A 178 -17.47 -7.35 1.09
CA PHE A 178 -18.19 -6.54 0.11
C PHE A 178 -18.84 -7.44 -0.94
N PRO A 179 -20.11 -7.19 -1.30
CA PRO A 179 -20.83 -8.04 -2.23
C PRO A 179 -20.21 -7.98 -3.63
N SER A 180 -20.25 -9.11 -4.34
CA SER A 180 -19.81 -9.26 -5.72
C SER A 180 -20.73 -10.21 -6.48
N ARG A 181 -20.88 -9.96 -7.80
CA ARG A 181 -21.53 -10.88 -8.72
C ARG A 181 -20.55 -11.89 -9.33
N ARG A 182 -19.24 -11.68 -9.15
CA ARG A 182 -18.15 -12.44 -9.77
C ARG A 182 -17.57 -13.52 -8.87
N CYS A 183 -17.63 -13.30 -7.55
CA CYS A 183 -17.07 -14.18 -6.53
C CYS A 183 -17.93 -14.16 -5.26
N LYS A 184 -17.53 -14.89 -4.21
CA LYS A 184 -18.25 -14.90 -2.93
C LYS A 184 -18.15 -13.61 -2.11
N GLY A 185 -17.47 -12.61 -2.62
CA GLY A 185 -17.29 -11.28 -2.06
C GLY A 185 -15.83 -10.87 -2.01
N TYR A 186 -15.62 -9.56 -1.89
CA TYR A 186 -14.30 -8.95 -1.74
C TYR A 186 -14.01 -8.69 -0.27
N PHE A 187 -12.87 -9.15 0.21
CA PHE A 187 -12.41 -8.81 1.54
C PHE A 187 -12.01 -7.33 1.61
N GLY A 188 -12.55 -6.63 2.59
CA GLY A 188 -12.11 -5.28 2.90
C GLY A 188 -11.77 -5.14 4.37
N THR A 189 -10.74 -4.36 4.65
CA THR A 189 -10.36 -3.96 6.00
C THR A 189 -10.31 -2.45 6.11
N ARG A 190 -10.85 -1.92 7.20
CA ARG A 190 -10.79 -0.49 7.49
C ARG A 190 -9.33 -0.08 7.70
N ARG A 191 -8.94 1.03 7.10
CA ARG A 191 -7.58 1.53 7.23
C ARG A 191 -7.34 2.02 8.66
N PHE A 192 -6.39 1.42 9.36
CA PHE A 192 -5.98 1.82 10.71
C PHE A 192 -5.00 2.99 10.72
N ASP A 193 -4.46 3.34 9.56
CA ASP A 193 -3.57 4.48 9.38
C ASP A 193 -4.32 5.79 9.11
N ARG A 194 -5.65 5.78 9.31
CA ARG A 194 -6.55 6.93 9.23
C ARG A 194 -7.42 6.97 10.47
N GLU A 195 -7.34 8.05 11.22
CA GLU A 195 -8.17 8.33 12.39
C GLU A 195 -8.98 9.60 12.15
N ILE A 196 -10.17 9.66 12.71
CA ILE A 196 -10.97 10.88 12.68
C ILE A 196 -10.81 11.58 14.04
N GLU A 197 -10.18 12.75 14.01
CA GLU A 197 -10.01 13.58 15.20
C GLU A 197 -10.63 14.95 14.93
N ASN A 198 -11.61 15.36 15.73
CA ASN A 198 -12.35 16.63 15.58
C ASN A 198 -12.96 16.83 14.17
N GLY A 199 -13.44 15.77 13.52
CA GLY A 199 -14.01 15.80 12.17
C GLY A 199 -12.99 15.91 11.04
N MET A 200 -11.71 15.86 11.35
CA MET A 200 -10.61 15.85 10.37
C MET A 200 -9.95 14.47 10.33
N VAL A 201 -9.55 14.07 9.12
CA VAL A 201 -8.78 12.82 8.93
C VAL A 201 -7.32 13.06 9.33
N LYS A 202 -6.91 12.42 10.40
CA LYS A 202 -5.52 12.35 10.85
C LYS A 202 -4.84 11.12 10.28
N ARG A 203 -3.62 11.28 9.82
CA ARG A 203 -2.79 10.19 9.33
C ARG A 203 -1.92 9.64 10.47
N VAL A 204 -1.94 8.33 10.64
CA VAL A 204 -1.13 7.63 11.63
C VAL A 204 0.14 7.11 10.97
N HIS A 205 1.28 7.35 11.59
CA HIS A 205 2.55 6.85 11.06
C HIS A 205 2.58 5.31 11.09
N MET A 206 2.96 4.75 9.97
CA MET A 206 3.12 3.31 9.77
C MET A 206 4.53 2.98 9.34
N LEU A 207 5.01 1.83 9.77
CA LEU A 207 6.29 1.29 9.37
C LEU A 207 6.19 -0.24 9.39
N THR A 208 6.56 -0.91 8.31
CA THR A 208 6.64 -2.37 8.33
C THR A 208 7.80 -2.83 9.21
N ALA A 209 7.72 -4.07 9.72
CA ALA A 209 8.81 -4.66 10.48
C ALA A 209 10.11 -4.75 9.65
N ALA A 210 9.99 -5.03 8.36
CA ALA A 210 11.14 -5.07 7.45
C ALA A 210 11.81 -3.69 7.34
N ALA A 211 11.03 -2.63 7.16
CA ALA A 211 11.55 -1.27 7.08
C ALA A 211 12.14 -0.78 8.41
N LEU A 212 11.51 -1.15 9.55
CA LEU A 212 12.01 -0.81 10.89
C LEU A 212 13.37 -1.43 11.18
N LEU A 213 13.53 -2.71 10.80
CA LEU A 213 14.73 -3.50 11.05
C LEU A 213 15.74 -3.43 9.90
N GLU A 214 15.49 -2.62 8.88
CA GLU A 214 16.32 -2.51 7.67
C GLU A 214 16.59 -3.89 7.04
N LEU A 215 15.53 -4.68 6.79
CA LEU A 215 15.59 -6.01 6.19
C LEU A 215 15.03 -6.00 4.79
N ASP A 216 15.58 -6.84 3.91
CA ASP A 216 15.02 -7.08 2.60
C ASP A 216 13.72 -7.90 2.72
N PHE A 217 12.57 -7.28 2.41
CA PHE A 217 11.27 -7.94 2.48
C PHE A 217 11.03 -8.93 1.34
N GLU A 218 11.80 -8.87 0.26
CA GLU A 218 11.74 -9.84 -0.85
C GLU A 218 12.41 -11.17 -0.46
N GLN A 219 13.24 -11.14 0.59
CA GLN A 219 13.92 -12.32 1.13
C GLN A 219 13.39 -12.62 2.55
N PRO A 220 12.61 -13.69 2.75
CA PRO A 220 12.03 -14.01 4.06
C PRO A 220 13.12 -14.38 5.05
N SER A 221 13.57 -13.41 5.83
CA SER A 221 14.64 -13.56 6.83
C SER A 221 14.19 -13.25 8.25
N LEU A 222 12.97 -12.72 8.43
CA LEU A 222 12.41 -12.34 9.73
C LEU A 222 11.41 -13.38 10.22
N ASP A 223 11.61 -13.86 11.45
CA ASP A 223 10.64 -14.67 12.18
C ASP A 223 10.04 -13.91 13.38
N TYR A 224 8.97 -14.45 13.97
CA TYR A 224 8.32 -13.81 15.12
C TYR A 224 9.22 -13.76 16.36
N HIS A 225 10.15 -14.68 16.53
CA HIS A 225 11.10 -14.64 17.64
C HIS A 225 12.06 -13.45 17.55
N GLN A 226 12.50 -13.13 16.34
CA GLN A 226 13.33 -11.94 16.09
C GLN A 226 12.52 -10.64 16.25
N LEU A 227 11.27 -10.63 15.79
CA LEU A 227 10.38 -9.47 15.91
C LEU A 227 10.02 -9.13 17.36
N MET A 228 9.94 -10.14 18.24
CA MET A 228 9.52 -9.97 19.64
C MET A 228 10.66 -9.66 20.60
N LYS A 229 11.90 -9.63 20.12
CA LYS A 229 13.09 -9.19 20.88
C LYS A 229 13.29 -7.68 20.81
#